data_35ee8a76e156c50282787f74c8d46179
#
_entry.id   35ee8a76e156c50282787f74c8d46179
#
_cell.length_a   1.000
_cell.length_b   1.000
_cell.length_c   1.000
_cell.angle_alpha   90.00
_cell.angle_beta   90.00
_cell.angle_gamma   90.00
#
_symmetry.space_group_name_H-M   'P 1'
#
loop_
_entity.id
_entity.type
_entity.pdbx_description
1 polymer ?
#
loop_
_entity_poly.entity_id
_entity_poly.type
_entity_poly.pdbx_seq_one_letter_code
_entity_poly.pdbx_strand_id
1 'polypeptide(L)'
;MFRSFIYSGLMKSVGQKTIKKGIKHIKVDKKSGIELLSKQIKSDYFGIMIMGIPLIIIGGVFLLIFIMSLFYGGSWDYRIIILVFVFSFLTLFGLSLVYIGIRNSKIECNFIIKKHPEIIPLVKDLYTNTIFENHNIIVSRKAIAPKLHLIGAVSRMDVYHIDIGEMSAVLKTKKRKVYILYSNSKNECRKILKEYCPNASIRII
;
A
#
# COMPACT_ATOMS: atom_id res chain seq x y z
N MET A 1 -12.87 10.58 -1.98
CA MET A 1 -12.43 11.23 -0.74
C MET A 1 -12.40 10.30 0.49
N PHE A 2 -13.29 9.33 0.65
CA PHE A 2 -13.30 8.41 1.82
C PHE A 2 -12.15 7.38 1.87
N ARG A 3 -11.51 7.03 0.75
CA ARG A 3 -10.40 6.05 0.73
C ARG A 3 -9.09 6.52 1.38
N SER A 4 -8.82 7.82 1.43
CA SER A 4 -7.58 8.33 2.02
C SER A 4 -7.59 8.38 3.56
N PHE A 5 -8.77 8.50 4.19
CA PHE A 5 -8.88 8.69 5.64
C PHE A 5 -8.71 7.39 6.46
N ILE A 6 -9.21 6.26 5.95
CA ILE A 6 -9.05 4.96 6.63
C ILE A 6 -7.61 4.45 6.54
N TYR A 7 -6.90 4.77 5.45
CA TYR A 7 -5.50 4.36 5.27
C TYR A 7 -4.51 5.11 6.18
N SER A 8 -4.79 6.35 6.59
CA SER A 8 -3.82 7.14 7.37
C SER A 8 -3.76 6.79 8.86
N GLY A 9 -4.84 6.31 9.45
CA GLY A 9 -4.93 6.04 10.90
C GLY A 9 -4.39 4.67 11.32
N LEU A 10 -4.76 3.60 10.62
CA LEU A 10 -4.41 2.22 10.99
C LEU A 10 -3.01 1.78 10.52
N MET A 11 -2.50 2.34 9.43
CA MET A 11 -1.16 2.02 8.91
C MET A 11 -0.01 2.61 9.74
N LYS A 12 -0.24 3.63 10.59
CA LYS A 12 0.84 4.27 11.37
C LYS A 12 1.48 3.37 12.42
N SER A 13 0.76 2.42 13.01
CA SER A 13 1.30 1.63 14.14
C SER A 13 1.86 0.25 13.74
N VAL A 14 1.24 -0.44 12.79
CA VAL A 14 1.62 -1.81 12.42
C VAL A 14 2.57 -1.84 11.22
N GLY A 15 2.35 -0.98 10.23
CA GLY A 15 3.14 -0.94 8.99
C GLY A 15 4.59 -0.47 9.17
N GLN A 16 4.86 0.45 10.11
CA GLN A 16 6.20 1.03 10.24
C GLN A 16 7.28 0.03 10.72
N LYS A 17 6.95 -0.94 11.57
CA LYS A 17 7.93 -1.94 12.05
C LYS A 17 8.22 -3.03 11.01
N THR A 18 7.23 -3.45 10.25
CA THR A 18 7.36 -4.55 9.28
C THR A 18 8.04 -4.07 7.99
N ILE A 19 7.75 -2.85 7.56
CA ILE A 19 8.35 -2.24 6.36
C ILE A 19 9.85 -1.95 6.57
N LYS A 20 10.28 -1.52 7.78
CA LYS A 20 11.71 -1.31 8.07
C LYS A 20 12.57 -2.56 7.91
N LYS A 21 12.04 -3.76 8.17
CA LYS A 21 12.77 -5.03 7.99
C LYS A 21 12.79 -5.53 6.55
N GLY A 22 11.75 -5.25 5.74
CA GLY A 22 11.64 -5.76 4.37
C GLY A 22 12.50 -5.03 3.34
N ILE A 23 12.81 -3.76 3.55
CA ILE A 23 13.52 -2.93 2.57
C ILE A 23 15.04 -3.03 2.70
N LYS A 24 15.57 -3.33 3.88
CA LYS A 24 17.03 -3.34 4.14
C LYS A 24 17.81 -4.49 3.48
N HIS A 25 17.18 -5.54 2.95
CA HIS A 25 17.87 -6.72 2.41
C HIS A 25 17.32 -7.25 1.08
N ILE A 26 16.71 -6.42 0.25
CA ILE A 26 16.47 -6.84 -1.12
C ILE A 26 17.78 -6.63 -1.89
N LYS A 27 18.63 -7.67 -1.94
CA LYS A 27 19.58 -7.82 -3.06
C LYS A 27 18.73 -7.69 -4.32
N VAL A 28 18.92 -6.60 -5.04
CA VAL A 28 18.23 -6.32 -6.30
C VAL A 28 18.82 -7.25 -7.33
N ASP A 29 18.42 -8.49 -7.25
CA ASP A 29 18.58 -9.43 -8.34
C ASP A 29 17.68 -8.95 -9.47
N LYS A 30 18.10 -9.09 -10.72
CA LYS A 30 17.56 -8.54 -11.98
C LYS A 30 16.04 -8.66 -12.18
N LYS A 31 15.22 -8.33 -11.17
CA LYS A 31 13.76 -8.39 -11.23
C LYS A 31 13.21 -7.33 -12.16
N SER A 32 12.27 -7.70 -13.00
CA SER A 32 11.60 -6.75 -13.90
C SER A 32 10.86 -5.68 -13.07
N GLY A 33 10.78 -4.45 -13.56
CA GLY A 33 10.04 -3.38 -12.88
C GLY A 33 8.58 -3.75 -12.60
N ILE A 34 7.99 -4.65 -13.39
CA ILE A 34 6.64 -5.19 -13.19
C ILE A 34 6.55 -6.03 -11.90
N GLU A 35 7.54 -6.88 -11.62
CA GLU A 35 7.56 -7.69 -10.39
C GLU A 35 7.70 -6.82 -9.16
N LEU A 36 8.56 -5.79 -9.21
CA LEU A 36 8.74 -4.83 -8.14
C LEU A 36 7.45 -4.05 -7.87
N LEU A 37 6.79 -3.56 -8.91
CA LEU A 37 5.51 -2.88 -8.84
C LEU A 37 4.42 -3.80 -8.27
N SER A 38 4.31 -5.03 -8.76
CA SER A 38 3.35 -6.01 -8.27
C SER A 38 3.56 -6.35 -6.80
N LYS A 39 4.83 -6.47 -6.37
CA LYS A 39 5.17 -6.70 -4.96
C LYS A 39 4.76 -5.54 -4.07
N GLN A 40 4.98 -4.30 -4.52
CA GLN A 40 4.57 -3.11 -3.78
C GLN A 40 3.04 -3.04 -3.66
N ILE A 41 2.31 -3.20 -4.76
CA ILE A 41 0.85 -3.19 -4.76
C ILE A 41 0.28 -4.27 -3.83
N LYS A 42 0.84 -5.49 -3.88
CA LYS A 42 0.43 -6.56 -2.95
C LYS A 42 0.70 -6.18 -1.49
N SER A 43 1.82 -5.51 -1.21
CA SER A 43 2.14 -5.03 0.13
C SER A 43 1.13 -3.99 0.63
N ASP A 44 0.65 -3.12 -0.25
CA ASP A 44 -0.34 -2.10 0.10
C ASP A 44 -1.71 -2.71 0.47
N TYR A 45 -2.08 -3.83 -0.18
CA TYR A 45 -3.31 -4.59 0.15
C TYR A 45 -3.12 -5.63 1.26
N PHE A 46 -1.89 -5.89 1.69
CA PHE A 46 -1.58 -6.89 2.71
C PHE A 46 -2.23 -6.58 4.06
N GLY A 47 -2.38 -5.31 4.42
CA GLY A 47 -3.08 -4.90 5.64
C GLY A 47 -4.54 -5.37 5.69
N ILE A 48 -5.25 -5.31 4.56
CA ILE A 48 -6.63 -5.80 4.45
C ILE A 48 -6.67 -7.33 4.58
N MET A 49 -5.73 -8.03 3.95
CA MET A 49 -5.65 -9.49 4.02
C MET A 49 -5.31 -9.97 5.43
N ILE A 50 -4.40 -9.29 6.14
CA ILE A 50 -4.06 -9.61 7.54
C ILE A 50 -5.26 -9.50 8.46
N MET A 51 -6.15 -8.53 8.25
CA MET A 51 -7.37 -8.42 9.05
C MET A 51 -8.35 -9.58 8.82
N GLY A 52 -8.36 -10.15 7.61
CA GLY A 52 -9.23 -11.29 7.29
C GLY A 52 -8.76 -12.61 7.90
N ILE A 53 -7.44 -12.83 8.02
CA ILE A 53 -6.86 -14.10 8.48
C ILE A 53 -7.30 -14.49 9.89
N PRO A 54 -7.23 -13.62 10.93
CA PRO A 54 -7.70 -13.95 12.26
C PRO A 54 -9.20 -14.31 12.30
N LEU A 55 -10.02 -13.62 11.51
CA LEU A 55 -11.46 -13.90 11.43
C LEU A 55 -11.74 -15.27 10.85
N ILE A 56 -10.98 -15.69 9.84
CA ILE A 56 -11.07 -17.04 9.25
C ILE A 56 -10.65 -18.09 10.28
N ILE A 57 -9.54 -17.86 10.98
CA ILE A 57 -9.01 -18.81 11.97
C ILE A 57 -9.99 -18.95 13.12
N ILE A 58 -10.42 -17.86 13.74
CA ILE A 58 -11.36 -17.88 14.86
C ILE A 58 -12.68 -18.52 14.44
N GLY A 59 -13.28 -18.03 13.37
CA GLY A 59 -14.56 -18.57 12.89
C GLY A 59 -14.44 -20.05 12.48
N GLY A 60 -13.39 -20.43 11.77
CA GLY A 60 -13.15 -21.81 11.32
C GLY A 60 -12.91 -22.78 12.47
N VAL A 61 -12.11 -22.41 13.47
CA VAL A 61 -11.86 -23.25 14.65
C VAL A 61 -13.15 -23.49 15.44
N PHE A 62 -13.96 -22.45 15.68
CA PHE A 62 -15.23 -22.62 16.38
C PHE A 62 -16.22 -23.47 15.59
N LEU A 63 -16.30 -23.31 14.26
CA LEU A 63 -17.13 -24.16 13.41
C LEU A 63 -16.68 -25.63 13.47
N LEU A 64 -15.38 -25.90 13.46
CA LEU A 64 -14.86 -27.27 13.64
C LEU A 64 -15.26 -27.87 15.00
N ILE A 65 -15.13 -27.11 16.07
CA ILE A 65 -15.55 -27.56 17.42
C ILE A 65 -17.06 -27.92 17.42
N PHE A 66 -17.88 -27.09 16.79
CA PHE A 66 -19.32 -27.37 16.69
C PHE A 66 -19.60 -28.63 15.87
N ILE A 67 -18.94 -28.81 14.74
CA ILE A 67 -19.10 -30.02 13.92
C ILE A 67 -18.70 -31.26 14.72
N MET A 68 -17.56 -31.20 15.42
CA MET A 68 -17.12 -32.33 16.28
C MET A 68 -18.07 -32.62 17.40
N SER A 69 -18.65 -31.60 18.07
CA SER A 69 -19.66 -31.76 19.11
C SER A 69 -20.88 -32.53 18.63
N LEU A 70 -21.27 -32.35 17.37
CA LEU A 70 -22.40 -33.11 16.78
C LEU A 70 -22.08 -34.59 16.64
N PHE A 71 -20.88 -34.95 16.25
CA PHE A 71 -20.47 -36.35 16.13
C PHE A 71 -20.43 -37.08 17.48
N TYR A 72 -20.24 -36.32 18.58
CA TYR A 72 -20.23 -36.88 19.95
C TYR A 72 -21.61 -36.81 20.66
N GLY A 73 -22.70 -36.63 19.91
CA GLY A 73 -24.06 -36.69 20.45
C GLY A 73 -24.53 -35.41 21.15
N GLY A 74 -23.94 -34.26 20.83
CA GLY A 74 -24.40 -32.97 21.33
C GLY A 74 -25.82 -32.62 20.83
N SER A 75 -26.68 -32.13 21.74
CA SER A 75 -28.02 -31.63 21.38
C SER A 75 -27.92 -30.20 20.80
N TRP A 76 -28.76 -29.93 19.80
CA TRP A 76 -28.90 -28.58 19.24
C TRP A 76 -29.85 -27.75 20.12
N ASP A 77 -29.27 -26.85 20.91
CA ASP A 77 -30.00 -25.74 21.52
C ASP A 77 -29.99 -24.53 20.57
N TYR A 78 -31.04 -23.68 20.64
CA TYR A 78 -31.12 -22.44 19.85
C TYR A 78 -29.89 -21.54 20.02
N ARG A 79 -29.25 -21.57 21.18
CA ARG A 79 -27.99 -20.84 21.46
C ARG A 79 -26.84 -21.31 20.58
N ILE A 80 -26.72 -22.61 20.37
CA ILE A 80 -25.71 -23.24 19.52
C ILE A 80 -25.93 -22.82 18.07
N ILE A 81 -27.18 -22.82 17.61
CA ILE A 81 -27.52 -22.40 16.25
C ILE A 81 -27.10 -20.93 16.00
N ILE A 82 -27.38 -20.03 16.95
CA ILE A 82 -26.97 -18.64 16.85
C ILE A 82 -25.43 -18.51 16.76
N LEU A 83 -24.70 -19.24 17.60
CA LEU A 83 -23.25 -19.24 17.59
C LEU A 83 -22.68 -19.75 16.26
N VAL A 84 -23.22 -20.83 15.71
CA VAL A 84 -22.83 -21.36 14.39
C VAL A 84 -23.05 -20.29 13.31
N PHE A 85 -24.16 -19.56 13.37
CA PHE A 85 -24.46 -18.51 12.41
C PHE A 85 -23.44 -17.34 12.51
N VAL A 86 -23.12 -16.91 13.73
CA VAL A 86 -22.14 -15.85 13.99
C VAL A 86 -20.75 -16.24 13.50
N PHE A 87 -20.27 -17.44 13.81
CA PHE A 87 -18.94 -17.88 13.40
C PHE A 87 -18.85 -18.16 11.89
N SER A 88 -19.93 -18.64 11.27
CA SER A 88 -20.03 -18.75 9.81
C SER A 88 -19.91 -17.39 9.14
N PHE A 89 -20.63 -16.39 9.68
CA PHE A 89 -20.56 -15.01 9.18
C PHE A 89 -19.15 -14.44 9.31
N LEU A 90 -18.49 -14.61 10.48
CA LEU A 90 -17.11 -14.17 10.69
C LEU A 90 -16.15 -14.80 9.69
N THR A 91 -16.28 -16.12 9.45
CA THR A 91 -15.44 -16.83 8.49
C THR A 91 -15.65 -16.31 7.07
N LEU A 92 -16.88 -16.17 6.63
CA LEU A 92 -17.23 -15.63 5.30
C LEU A 92 -16.76 -14.19 5.13
N PHE A 93 -16.90 -13.36 6.16
CA PHE A 93 -16.42 -11.99 6.15
C PHE A 93 -14.90 -11.93 6.04
N GLY A 94 -14.18 -12.75 6.80
CA GLY A 94 -12.73 -12.88 6.70
C GLY A 94 -12.27 -13.31 5.31
N LEU A 95 -12.91 -14.33 4.72
CA LEU A 95 -12.65 -14.78 3.34
C LEU A 95 -12.90 -13.68 2.33
N SER A 96 -13.97 -12.88 2.51
CA SER A 96 -14.27 -11.74 1.64
C SER A 96 -13.18 -10.68 1.67
N LEU A 97 -12.63 -10.36 2.86
CA LEU A 97 -11.54 -9.39 3.00
C LEU A 97 -10.28 -9.87 2.28
N VAL A 98 -9.89 -11.14 2.45
CA VAL A 98 -8.75 -11.73 1.75
C VAL A 98 -8.96 -11.71 0.23
N TYR A 99 -10.14 -12.13 -0.23
CA TYR A 99 -10.50 -12.14 -1.65
C TYR A 99 -10.44 -10.73 -2.26
N ILE A 100 -11.02 -9.73 -1.58
CA ILE A 100 -11.01 -8.31 -2.01
C ILE A 100 -9.57 -7.81 -2.10
N GLY A 101 -8.72 -8.11 -1.11
CA GLY A 101 -7.30 -7.73 -1.13
C GLY A 101 -6.56 -8.29 -2.35
N ILE A 102 -6.71 -9.59 -2.61
CA ILE A 102 -6.06 -10.26 -3.76
C ILE A 102 -6.61 -9.71 -5.08
N ARG A 103 -7.93 -9.60 -5.22
CA ARG A 103 -8.58 -9.11 -6.44
C ARG A 103 -8.18 -7.68 -6.77
N ASN A 104 -8.25 -6.78 -5.79
CA ASN A 104 -7.95 -5.36 -6.00
C ASN A 104 -6.48 -5.16 -6.33
N SER A 105 -5.55 -5.89 -5.71
CA SER A 105 -4.13 -5.80 -6.05
C SER A 105 -3.86 -6.20 -7.51
N LYS A 106 -4.53 -7.23 -8.02
CA LYS A 106 -4.41 -7.64 -9.44
C LYS A 106 -5.01 -6.61 -10.39
N ILE A 107 -6.20 -6.07 -10.07
CA ILE A 107 -6.88 -5.06 -10.89
C ILE A 107 -6.01 -3.80 -10.99
N GLU A 108 -5.46 -3.33 -9.87
CA GLU A 108 -4.63 -2.13 -9.85
C GLU A 108 -3.31 -2.33 -10.61
N CYS A 109 -2.65 -3.48 -10.43
CA CYS A 109 -1.45 -3.82 -11.18
C CYS A 109 -1.72 -3.82 -12.70
N ASN A 110 -2.78 -4.48 -13.14
CA ASN A 110 -3.16 -4.53 -14.54
C ASN A 110 -3.55 -3.14 -15.10
N PHE A 111 -4.22 -2.32 -14.29
CA PHE A 111 -4.58 -0.96 -14.67
C PHE A 111 -3.34 -0.10 -14.93
N ILE A 112 -2.35 -0.17 -14.02
CA ILE A 112 -1.12 0.59 -14.15
C ILE A 112 -0.33 0.13 -15.36
N ILE A 113 -0.16 -1.18 -15.55
CA ILE A 113 0.57 -1.72 -16.71
C ILE A 113 -0.07 -1.26 -18.03
N LYS A 114 -1.41 -1.21 -18.10
CA LYS A 114 -2.11 -0.82 -19.32
C LYS A 114 -2.17 0.69 -19.55
N LYS A 115 -2.44 1.47 -18.51
CA LYS A 115 -2.67 2.92 -18.64
C LYS A 115 -1.44 3.78 -18.37
N HIS A 116 -0.50 3.27 -17.59
CA HIS A 116 0.68 4.01 -17.14
C HIS A 116 1.96 3.17 -17.28
N PRO A 117 2.26 2.62 -18.47
CA PRO A 117 3.44 1.78 -18.69
C PRO A 117 4.75 2.53 -18.39
N GLU A 118 4.74 3.86 -18.46
CA GLU A 118 5.88 4.72 -18.11
C GLU A 118 6.33 4.62 -16.63
N ILE A 119 5.46 4.13 -15.74
CA ILE A 119 5.80 3.93 -14.33
C ILE A 119 6.80 2.78 -14.14
N ILE A 120 6.69 1.74 -14.95
CA ILE A 120 7.48 0.51 -14.81
C ILE A 120 9.00 0.78 -14.82
N PRO A 121 9.55 1.48 -15.84
CA PRO A 121 10.97 1.81 -15.86
C PRO A 121 11.38 2.77 -14.74
N LEU A 122 10.48 3.68 -14.31
CA LEU A 122 10.74 4.60 -13.20
C LEU A 122 10.83 3.86 -11.86
N VAL A 123 9.92 2.92 -11.61
CA VAL A 123 9.98 2.06 -10.41
C VAL A 123 11.25 1.22 -10.40
N LYS A 124 11.64 0.64 -11.54
CA LYS A 124 12.90 -0.09 -11.65
C LYS A 124 14.10 0.81 -11.30
N ASP A 125 14.14 2.03 -11.83
CA ASP A 125 15.23 3.00 -11.55
C ASP A 125 15.26 3.41 -10.07
N LEU A 126 14.10 3.57 -9.42
CA LEU A 126 14.02 3.84 -7.98
C LEU A 126 14.65 2.73 -7.13
N TYR A 127 14.55 1.47 -7.52
CA TYR A 127 15.15 0.36 -6.79
C TYR A 127 16.64 0.15 -7.10
N THR A 128 17.06 0.44 -8.33
CA THR A 128 18.43 0.15 -8.77
C THR A 128 19.40 1.31 -8.60
N ASN A 129 18.90 2.54 -8.68
CA ASN A 129 19.71 3.77 -8.75
C ASN A 129 19.23 4.81 -7.72
N THR A 130 18.82 4.39 -6.52
CA THR A 130 18.42 5.29 -5.45
C THR A 130 19.56 6.22 -5.07
N ILE A 131 19.32 7.53 -5.13
CA ILE A 131 20.27 8.59 -4.74
C ILE A 131 19.93 9.11 -3.34
N PHE A 132 18.63 9.25 -3.07
CA PHE A 132 18.12 9.80 -1.82
C PHE A 132 16.89 9.03 -1.36
N GLU A 133 16.81 8.78 -0.07
CA GLU A 133 15.67 8.12 0.55
C GLU A 133 15.47 8.65 1.96
N ASN A 134 14.24 9.07 2.26
CA ASN A 134 13.80 9.38 3.61
C ASN A 134 12.47 8.67 3.93
N HIS A 135 11.79 9.07 5.01
CA HIS A 135 10.52 8.46 5.41
C HIS A 135 9.38 8.69 4.42
N ASN A 136 9.45 9.75 3.62
CA ASN A 136 8.34 10.22 2.80
C ASN A 136 8.59 10.05 1.30
N ILE A 137 9.85 10.16 0.88
CA ILE A 137 10.24 10.29 -0.52
C ILE A 137 11.40 9.35 -0.82
N ILE A 138 11.36 8.74 -1.99
CA ILE A 138 12.49 8.04 -2.59
C ILE A 138 12.81 8.70 -3.94
N VAL A 139 14.09 8.94 -4.19
CA VAL A 139 14.59 9.60 -5.38
C VAL A 139 15.68 8.77 -6.01
N SER A 140 15.61 8.61 -7.32
CA SER A 140 16.66 8.02 -8.16
C SER A 140 17.21 9.03 -9.16
N ARG A 141 18.10 8.57 -10.04
CA ARG A 141 18.62 9.42 -11.11
C ARG A 141 17.52 9.98 -12.02
N LYS A 142 16.49 9.18 -12.31
CA LYS A 142 15.43 9.54 -13.28
C LYS A 142 14.08 9.81 -12.63
N ALA A 143 13.82 9.27 -11.44
CA ALA A 143 12.50 9.26 -10.84
C ALA A 143 12.46 9.81 -9.42
N ILE A 144 11.28 10.28 -9.04
CA ILE A 144 10.89 10.63 -7.68
C ILE A 144 9.53 9.99 -7.38
N ALA A 145 9.37 9.44 -6.19
CA ALA A 145 8.11 8.84 -5.75
C ALA A 145 7.87 9.04 -4.25
N PRO A 146 6.60 9.00 -3.81
CA PRO A 146 6.28 8.77 -2.41
C PRO A 146 6.80 7.40 -2.00
N LYS A 147 7.53 7.31 -0.88
CA LYS A 147 8.12 6.04 -0.43
C LYS A 147 7.10 4.94 -0.18
N LEU A 148 5.91 5.31 0.32
CA LEU A 148 4.84 4.38 0.62
C LEU A 148 4.02 3.97 -0.62
N HIS A 149 4.10 4.73 -1.72
CA HIS A 149 3.28 4.51 -2.92
C HIS A 149 4.10 4.70 -4.19
N LEU A 150 4.95 3.73 -4.52
CA LEU A 150 5.82 3.77 -5.71
C LEU A 150 5.04 3.86 -7.04
N ILE A 151 3.74 3.57 -7.01
CA ILE A 151 2.80 3.85 -8.11
C ILE A 151 2.79 5.35 -8.46
N GLY A 152 3.10 6.20 -7.49
CA GLY A 152 3.30 7.64 -7.68
C GLY A 152 4.64 8.01 -8.30
N ALA A 153 5.45 7.06 -8.81
CA ALA A 153 6.72 7.38 -9.44
C ALA A 153 6.54 8.27 -10.66
N VAL A 154 7.21 9.40 -10.71
CA VAL A 154 7.26 10.33 -11.84
C VAL A 154 8.70 10.63 -12.23
N SER A 155 8.90 10.97 -13.50
CA SER A 155 10.19 11.48 -13.96
C SER A 155 10.47 12.83 -13.30
N ARG A 156 11.65 12.97 -12.70
CA ARG A 156 12.07 14.23 -12.05
C ARG A 156 12.06 15.42 -13.00
N MET A 157 12.41 15.18 -14.26
CA MET A 157 12.51 16.21 -15.30
C MET A 157 11.14 16.63 -15.84
N ASP A 158 10.11 15.77 -15.68
CA ASP A 158 8.76 16.06 -16.16
C ASP A 158 7.91 16.82 -15.12
N VAL A 159 8.40 16.97 -13.88
CA VAL A 159 7.75 17.77 -12.86
C VAL A 159 7.95 19.25 -13.18
N TYR A 160 6.88 19.95 -13.54
CA TYR A 160 6.93 21.38 -13.88
C TYR A 160 6.41 22.30 -12.77
N HIS A 161 5.60 21.77 -11.85
CA HIS A 161 5.06 22.56 -10.74
C HIS A 161 4.85 21.71 -9.50
N ILE A 162 5.11 22.29 -8.32
CA ILE A 162 4.98 21.66 -7.01
C ILE A 162 4.21 22.59 -6.10
N ASP A 163 3.07 22.13 -5.59
CA ASP A 163 2.33 22.80 -4.52
C ASP A 163 2.69 22.16 -3.18
N ILE A 164 3.15 22.94 -2.22
CA ILE A 164 3.50 22.46 -0.87
C ILE A 164 2.48 23.00 0.13
N GLY A 165 1.62 22.13 0.65
CA GLY A 165 0.66 22.41 1.71
C GLY A 165 1.24 22.12 3.11
N GLU A 166 0.39 21.98 4.14
CA GLU A 166 0.87 21.73 5.52
C GLU A 166 1.42 20.34 5.76
N MET A 167 0.81 19.32 5.17
CA MET A 167 1.17 17.90 5.37
C MET A 167 1.39 17.14 4.07
N SER A 168 1.31 17.81 2.92
CA SER A 168 1.41 17.18 1.62
C SER A 168 2.01 18.10 0.57
N ALA A 169 2.75 17.50 -0.35
CA ALA A 169 3.19 18.16 -1.57
C ALA A 169 2.52 17.49 -2.78
N VAL A 170 2.14 18.30 -3.77
CA VAL A 170 1.55 17.82 -5.02
C VAL A 170 2.49 18.11 -6.16
N LEU A 171 3.08 17.07 -6.71
CA LEU A 171 3.92 17.16 -7.91
C LEU A 171 3.03 17.10 -9.15
N LYS A 172 3.11 18.11 -10.00
CA LYS A 172 2.35 18.18 -11.25
C LYS A 172 3.25 17.89 -12.43
N THR A 173 2.84 16.90 -13.22
CA THR A 173 3.41 16.61 -14.53
C THR A 173 2.35 16.81 -15.61
N LYS A 174 2.74 16.88 -16.89
CA LYS A 174 1.78 16.98 -18.00
C LYS A 174 0.74 15.84 -18.02
N LYS A 175 1.10 14.67 -17.50
CA LYS A 175 0.24 13.47 -17.55
C LYS A 175 -0.56 13.24 -16.28
N ARG A 176 -0.05 13.63 -15.09
CA ARG A 176 -0.68 13.31 -13.81
C ARG A 176 -0.22 14.19 -12.66
N LYS A 177 -0.99 14.12 -11.56
CA LYS A 177 -0.64 14.72 -10.27
C LYS A 177 -0.26 13.60 -9.30
N VAL A 178 0.81 13.78 -8.55
CA VAL A 178 1.28 12.84 -7.52
C VAL A 178 1.31 13.54 -6.18
N TYR A 179 0.72 12.89 -5.19
CA TYR A 179 0.65 13.39 -3.82
C TYR A 179 1.72 12.72 -2.97
N ILE A 180 2.54 13.52 -2.30
CA ILE A 180 3.54 13.08 -1.33
C ILE A 180 3.08 13.57 0.03
N LEU A 181 2.80 12.66 0.94
CA LEU A 181 2.58 12.99 2.35
C LEU A 181 3.93 13.13 3.02
N TYR A 182 4.13 14.17 3.81
CA TYR A 182 5.35 14.36 4.58
C TYR A 182 5.03 14.71 6.03
N SER A 183 5.91 14.24 6.93
CA SER A 183 5.79 14.47 8.38
C SER A 183 6.75 15.55 8.87
N ASN A 184 7.61 16.06 7.99
CA ASN A 184 8.65 17.02 8.30
C ASN A 184 8.16 18.46 8.06
N SER A 185 8.99 19.45 8.39
CA SER A 185 8.63 20.85 8.13
C SER A 185 8.50 21.16 6.63
N LYS A 186 7.59 22.09 6.29
CA LYS A 186 7.44 22.60 4.91
C LYS A 186 8.76 23.02 4.27
N ASN A 187 9.64 23.62 5.07
CA ASN A 187 10.94 24.13 4.58
C ASN A 187 11.89 23.00 4.18
N GLU A 188 11.90 21.89 4.94
CA GLU A 188 12.70 20.72 4.62
C GLU A 188 12.18 20.03 3.35
N CYS A 189 10.87 19.83 3.26
CA CYS A 189 10.23 19.28 2.06
C CYS A 189 10.55 20.15 0.82
N ARG A 190 10.44 21.49 0.95
CA ARG A 190 10.79 22.45 -0.11
C ARG A 190 12.24 22.30 -0.55
N LYS A 191 13.17 22.21 0.39
CA LYS A 191 14.62 22.06 0.11
C LYS A 191 14.89 20.80 -0.71
N ILE A 192 14.34 19.67 -0.26
CA ILE A 192 14.49 18.38 -0.95
C ILE A 192 13.88 18.43 -2.35
N LEU A 193 12.64 18.91 -2.48
CA LEU A 193 11.96 18.92 -3.77
C LEU A 193 12.61 19.90 -4.76
N LYS A 194 13.17 21.03 -4.28
CA LYS A 194 13.92 21.96 -5.12
C LYS A 194 15.23 21.36 -5.63
N GLU A 195 15.92 20.59 -4.80
CA GLU A 195 17.16 19.93 -5.17
C GLU A 195 16.94 18.85 -6.24
N TYR A 196 15.87 18.05 -6.06
CA TYR A 196 15.64 16.88 -6.91
C TYR A 196 14.71 17.11 -8.10
N CYS A 197 13.97 18.22 -8.15
CA CYS A 197 13.11 18.63 -9.27
C CYS A 197 13.52 20.04 -9.77
N PRO A 198 14.68 20.19 -10.43
CA PRO A 198 15.26 21.51 -10.74
C PRO A 198 14.38 22.33 -11.70
N ASN A 199 13.59 21.68 -12.55
CA ASN A 199 12.73 22.34 -13.54
C ASN A 199 11.35 22.76 -12.97
N ALA A 200 11.06 22.43 -11.71
CA ALA A 200 9.77 22.68 -11.13
C ALA A 200 9.67 24.07 -10.48
N SER A 201 8.61 24.80 -10.79
CA SER A 201 8.20 25.97 -10.00
C SER A 201 7.55 25.50 -8.68
N ILE A 202 7.95 26.06 -7.54
CA ILE A 202 7.44 25.67 -6.22
C ILE A 202 6.57 26.76 -5.66
N ARG A 203 5.33 26.41 -5.32
CA ARG A 203 4.37 27.27 -4.63
C ARG A 203 4.11 26.71 -3.23
N ILE A 204 4.13 27.56 -2.21
CA ILE A 204 3.71 27.22 -0.85
C ILE A 204 2.26 27.68 -0.69
N ILE A 205 1.39 26.79 -0.24
CA ILE A 205 -0.04 27.03 -0.01
C ILE A 205 -0.32 27.05 1.48
#